data_95b997bb859e9485cfca8cd9cfec4187
#
_entry.id   95b997bb859e9485cfca8cd9cfec4187
#
_cell.length_a   1.000
_cell.length_b   1.000
_cell.length_c   1.000
_cell.angle_alpha   90.00
_cell.angle_beta   90.00
_cell.angle_gamma   90.00
#
_symmetry.space_group_name_H-M   'P 1'
#
loop_
_entity.id
_entity.type
_entity.pdbx_description
1 polymer ?
#
loop_
_entity_poly.entity_id
_entity_poly.type
_entity_poly.pdbx_seq_one_letter_code
_entity_poly.pdbx_strand_id
1 'polypeptide(L)'
;MFNEIFVVEKDNYSSHLYSQSEWKATNVQEIAPVFSENSLTVDGRVVVRNNFDKIFEKYPETLIFGEDAGNIGDVNQGLEGLQEKYGELRIADTGIREATILGQGIGMAMRGLRPIAEIQYLDYILYCLQGMSDDLATVQYRTKGGQKAPLIIRTRGHRLEGIWHSGS
;
A
#
# COMPACT_ATOMS: atom_id res chain seq x y z
N MET A 1 29.57 27.36 14.76
CA MET A 1 29.57 25.91 14.35
C MET A 1 28.17 25.28 14.33
N PHE A 2 27.43 25.10 15.46
CA PHE A 2 26.09 24.47 15.42
C PHE A 2 25.08 25.28 14.56
N ASN A 3 24.95 26.59 14.80
CA ASN A 3 24.02 27.41 14.05
C ASN A 3 24.35 27.54 12.55
N GLU A 4 25.61 27.50 12.19
CA GLU A 4 26.05 27.50 10.78
C GLU A 4 25.67 26.22 10.07
N ILE A 5 25.92 25.07 10.70
CA ILE A 5 25.52 23.76 10.17
C ILE A 5 23.99 23.66 10.11
N PHE A 6 23.28 24.11 11.16
CA PHE A 6 21.83 24.06 11.20
C PHE A 6 21.19 24.87 10.07
N VAL A 7 21.68 26.06 9.80
CA VAL A 7 21.15 26.92 8.71
C VAL A 7 21.31 26.25 7.35
N VAL A 8 22.43 25.59 7.12
CA VAL A 8 22.71 24.88 5.85
C VAL A 8 21.88 23.60 5.72
N GLU A 9 21.73 22.87 6.82
CA GLU A 9 21.13 21.53 6.79
C GLU A 9 19.63 21.50 7.10
N LYS A 10 19.04 22.58 7.63
CA LYS A 10 17.62 22.59 8.04
C LYS A 10 16.67 22.16 6.93
N ASP A 11 16.93 22.58 5.70
CA ASP A 11 16.08 22.25 4.55
C ASP A 11 16.28 20.79 4.10
N ASN A 12 17.45 20.21 4.39
CA ASN A 12 17.70 18.80 4.17
C ASN A 12 16.92 17.90 5.13
N TYR A 13 16.63 18.38 6.35
CA TYR A 13 15.84 17.63 7.32
C TYR A 13 14.34 17.69 7.03
N SER A 14 13.81 18.82 6.59
CA SER A 14 12.37 19.03 6.43
C SER A 14 11.87 18.78 5.02
N SER A 15 12.65 19.15 4.00
CA SER A 15 12.22 19.08 2.58
C SER A 15 12.00 17.67 2.06
N HIS A 16 12.52 16.65 2.75
CA HIS A 16 12.37 15.24 2.37
C HIS A 16 11.31 14.49 3.16
N LEU A 17 10.57 15.16 4.02
CA LEU A 17 9.44 14.58 4.73
C LEU A 17 8.15 14.81 3.95
N TYR A 18 7.40 13.74 3.67
CA TYR A 18 6.12 13.86 2.96
C TYR A 18 5.13 14.79 3.64
N SER A 19 5.09 14.80 4.97
CA SER A 19 4.19 15.66 5.75
C SER A 19 4.42 17.14 5.56
N GLN A 20 5.58 17.55 5.05
CA GLN A 20 5.99 18.94 4.85
C GLN A 20 6.18 19.30 3.38
N SER A 21 5.98 18.36 2.47
CA SER A 21 6.16 18.53 1.04
C SER A 21 4.83 18.84 0.33
N GLU A 22 4.92 19.24 -0.94
CA GLU A 22 3.76 19.35 -1.83
C GLU A 22 3.00 18.02 -2.02
N TRP A 23 3.67 16.90 -1.78
CA TRP A 23 3.13 15.54 -1.91
C TRP A 23 2.41 15.03 -0.66
N LYS A 24 2.21 15.89 0.36
CA LYS A 24 1.49 15.47 1.57
C LYS A 24 0.06 15.06 1.25
N ALA A 25 -0.44 14.05 1.97
CA ALA A 25 -1.77 13.48 1.74
C ALA A 25 -2.90 14.52 1.83
N THR A 26 -2.72 15.55 2.65
CA THR A 26 -3.71 16.64 2.81
C THR A 26 -3.83 17.56 1.59
N ASN A 27 -2.92 17.47 0.62
CA ASN A 27 -2.99 18.24 -0.63
C ASN A 27 -3.76 17.50 -1.73
N VAL A 28 -4.13 16.25 -1.51
CA VAL A 28 -4.91 15.48 -2.47
C VAL A 28 -6.32 16.05 -2.54
N GLN A 29 -6.77 16.39 -3.74
CA GLN A 29 -8.13 16.87 -3.95
C GLN A 29 -9.13 15.74 -3.66
N GLU A 30 -10.11 16.03 -2.82
CA GLU A 30 -11.20 15.11 -2.57
C GLU A 30 -12.10 15.00 -3.82
N ILE A 31 -12.40 13.76 -4.20
CA ILE A 31 -13.39 13.45 -5.23
C ILE A 31 -14.56 12.78 -4.52
N ALA A 32 -15.63 13.53 -4.35
CA ALA A 32 -16.83 13.01 -3.70
C ALA A 32 -17.49 11.93 -4.55
N PRO A 33 -18.04 10.86 -3.94
CA PRO A 33 -18.80 9.86 -4.67
C PRO A 33 -20.11 10.44 -5.21
N VAL A 34 -20.48 10.01 -6.41
CA VAL A 34 -21.76 10.37 -7.03
C VAL A 34 -22.72 9.20 -6.87
N PHE A 35 -23.82 9.46 -6.20
CA PHE A 35 -24.90 8.47 -6.00
C PHE A 35 -26.06 8.78 -6.92
N SER A 36 -26.74 7.74 -7.40
CA SER A 36 -28.02 7.88 -8.11
C SER A 36 -29.11 7.06 -7.42
N GLU A 37 -30.36 7.49 -7.55
CA GLU A 37 -31.51 6.76 -6.98
C GLU A 37 -31.69 5.36 -7.58
N ASN A 38 -31.13 5.14 -8.78
CA ASN A 38 -31.19 3.87 -9.51
C ASN A 38 -29.90 3.04 -9.37
N SER A 39 -29.01 3.38 -8.43
CA SER A 39 -27.78 2.61 -8.20
C SER A 39 -28.12 1.22 -7.70
N LEU A 40 -27.51 0.19 -8.31
CA LEU A 40 -27.64 -1.18 -7.85
C LEU A 40 -26.97 -1.36 -6.49
N THR A 41 -27.66 -2.00 -5.58
CA THR A 41 -27.06 -2.49 -4.34
C THR A 41 -26.31 -3.77 -4.65
N VAL A 42 -25.02 -3.78 -4.37
CA VAL A 42 -24.14 -4.93 -4.60
C VAL A 42 -23.32 -5.22 -3.33
N ASP A 43 -22.77 -6.43 -3.27
CA ASP A 43 -21.83 -6.80 -2.22
C ASP A 43 -20.61 -5.88 -2.23
N GLY A 44 -20.12 -5.44 -1.06
CA GLY A 44 -18.97 -4.56 -0.94
C GLY A 44 -17.70 -5.12 -1.59
N ARG A 45 -17.50 -6.46 -1.59
CA ARG A 45 -16.38 -7.10 -2.29
C ARG A 45 -16.41 -6.83 -3.80
N VAL A 46 -17.58 -6.76 -4.41
CA VAL A 46 -17.73 -6.46 -5.84
C VAL A 46 -17.30 -5.03 -6.14
N VAL A 47 -17.62 -4.08 -5.26
CA VAL A 47 -17.19 -2.69 -5.38
C VAL A 47 -15.65 -2.61 -5.30
N VAL A 48 -15.05 -3.28 -4.33
CA VAL A 48 -13.60 -3.34 -4.16
C VAL A 48 -12.94 -3.95 -5.41
N ARG A 49 -13.42 -5.11 -5.86
CA ARG A 49 -12.90 -5.81 -7.04
C ARG A 49 -12.99 -4.92 -8.30
N ASN A 50 -14.11 -4.26 -8.52
CA ASN A 50 -14.29 -3.40 -9.69
C ASN A 50 -13.39 -2.17 -9.66
N ASN A 51 -13.11 -1.62 -8.48
CA ASN A 51 -12.14 -0.53 -8.34
C ASN A 51 -10.72 -1.00 -8.64
N PHE A 52 -10.29 -2.16 -8.14
CA PHE A 52 -9.00 -2.73 -8.48
C PHE A 52 -8.87 -3.00 -9.98
N ASP A 53 -9.91 -3.53 -10.60
CA ASP A 53 -9.94 -3.74 -12.05
C ASP A 53 -9.66 -2.43 -12.81
N LYS A 54 -10.29 -1.34 -12.42
CA LYS A 54 -10.04 -0.02 -13.03
C LYS A 54 -8.65 0.55 -12.72
N ILE A 55 -8.12 0.29 -11.54
CA ILE A 55 -6.76 0.70 -11.19
C ILE A 55 -5.74 -0.03 -12.07
N PHE A 56 -5.85 -1.35 -12.21
CA PHE A 56 -4.93 -2.13 -13.03
C PHE A 56 -5.05 -1.84 -14.53
N GLU A 57 -6.25 -1.52 -15.00
CA GLU A 57 -6.47 -1.08 -16.38
C GLU A 57 -5.78 0.27 -16.65
N LYS A 58 -5.91 1.21 -15.73
CA LYS A 58 -5.43 2.59 -15.89
C LYS A 58 -3.93 2.76 -15.63
N TYR A 59 -3.37 1.99 -14.68
CA TYR A 59 -2.00 2.16 -14.21
C TYR A 59 -1.19 0.87 -14.41
N PRO A 60 -0.49 0.74 -15.54
CA PRO A 60 0.25 -0.48 -15.87
C PRO A 60 1.40 -0.79 -14.89
N GLU A 61 1.93 0.22 -14.19
CA GLU A 61 2.96 0.07 -13.17
C GLU A 61 2.44 -0.43 -11.82
N THR A 62 1.11 -0.50 -11.65
CA THR A 62 0.51 -0.99 -10.41
C THR A 62 0.39 -2.50 -10.40
N LEU A 63 0.76 -3.10 -9.30
CA LEU A 63 0.65 -4.54 -9.04
C LEU A 63 0.26 -4.78 -7.57
N ILE A 64 -0.31 -5.94 -7.31
CA ILE A 64 -0.65 -6.38 -5.96
C ILE A 64 -0.11 -7.79 -5.73
N PHE A 65 0.38 -8.04 -4.54
CA PHE A 65 0.86 -9.35 -4.14
C PHE A 65 0.73 -9.53 -2.63
N GLY A 66 0.53 -10.75 -2.22
CA GLY A 66 0.34 -11.14 -0.83
C GLY A 66 -0.13 -12.57 -0.73
N GLU A 67 -0.38 -13.04 0.48
CA GLU A 67 -0.95 -14.35 0.70
C GLU A 67 -2.37 -14.43 0.13
N ASP A 68 -2.63 -15.43 -0.68
CA ASP A 68 -3.94 -15.65 -1.32
C ASP A 68 -4.46 -14.47 -2.17
N ALA A 69 -3.62 -13.50 -2.51
CA ALA A 69 -4.02 -12.34 -3.30
C ALA A 69 -4.33 -12.70 -4.76
N GLY A 70 -3.65 -13.70 -5.29
CA GLY A 70 -3.69 -14.10 -6.69
C GLY A 70 -4.82 -15.06 -7.03
N ASN A 71 -4.59 -16.35 -6.88
CA ASN A 71 -5.47 -17.40 -7.39
C ASN A 71 -6.91 -17.32 -6.87
N ILE A 72 -7.09 -17.16 -5.56
CA ILE A 72 -8.43 -17.04 -4.97
C ILE A 72 -8.97 -15.62 -4.92
N GLY A 73 -8.11 -14.63 -5.20
CA GLY A 73 -8.52 -13.23 -5.25
C GLY A 73 -8.71 -12.56 -3.90
N ASP A 74 -7.83 -12.83 -2.96
CA ASP A 74 -7.83 -12.53 -1.54
C ASP A 74 -8.90 -13.28 -0.71
N VAL A 75 -8.71 -13.32 0.60
CA VAL A 75 -9.61 -14.04 1.54
C VAL A 75 -11.07 -13.55 1.45
N ASN A 76 -11.31 -12.30 1.09
CA ASN A 76 -12.64 -11.73 0.90
C ASN A 76 -13.04 -11.62 -0.58
N GLN A 77 -12.24 -12.18 -1.49
CA GLN A 77 -12.51 -12.17 -2.93
C GLN A 77 -12.63 -10.77 -3.55
N GLY A 78 -11.95 -9.79 -2.97
CA GLY A 78 -11.88 -8.43 -3.52
C GLY A 78 -10.99 -8.31 -4.77
N LEU A 79 -10.30 -9.40 -5.15
CA LEU A 79 -9.43 -9.50 -6.33
C LEU A 79 -9.83 -10.67 -7.25
N GLU A 80 -10.97 -11.31 -6.98
CA GLU A 80 -11.45 -12.51 -7.70
C GLU A 80 -11.38 -12.33 -9.23
N GLY A 81 -10.72 -13.28 -9.92
CA GLY A 81 -10.57 -13.31 -11.37
C GLY A 81 -9.61 -12.27 -11.95
N LEU A 82 -9.01 -11.40 -11.14
CA LEU A 82 -8.12 -10.37 -11.66
C LEU A 82 -6.74 -10.93 -12.02
N GLN A 83 -6.28 -11.99 -11.36
CA GLN A 83 -5.03 -12.66 -11.76
C GLN A 83 -5.16 -13.28 -13.16
N GLU A 84 -6.28 -13.92 -13.47
CA GLU A 84 -6.54 -14.47 -14.80
C GLU A 84 -6.53 -13.36 -15.87
N LYS A 85 -7.10 -12.20 -15.55
CA LYS A 85 -7.18 -11.05 -16.47
C LYS A 85 -5.84 -10.33 -16.71
N TYR A 86 -5.06 -10.12 -15.65
CA TYR A 86 -3.86 -9.27 -15.69
C TYR A 86 -2.54 -10.03 -15.58
N GLY A 87 -2.59 -11.31 -15.27
CA GLY A 87 -1.44 -12.20 -15.16
C GLY A 87 -0.80 -12.22 -13.77
N GLU A 88 -0.08 -13.32 -13.50
CA GLU A 88 0.57 -13.60 -12.22
C GLU A 88 1.68 -12.60 -11.83
N LEU A 89 2.27 -11.90 -12.80
CA LEU A 89 3.27 -10.87 -12.50
C LEU A 89 2.65 -9.58 -11.93
N ARG A 90 1.38 -9.38 -12.16
CA ARG A 90 0.68 -8.18 -11.67
C ARG A 90 -0.19 -8.44 -10.46
N ILE A 91 -0.70 -9.66 -10.32
CA ILE A 91 -1.52 -10.06 -9.19
C ILE A 91 -0.99 -11.42 -8.74
N ALA A 92 -0.22 -11.43 -7.67
CA ALA A 92 0.60 -12.56 -7.30
C ALA A 92 0.29 -13.09 -5.90
N ASP A 93 0.33 -14.41 -5.79
CA ASP A 93 0.41 -15.08 -4.49
C ASP A 93 1.85 -15.04 -3.96
N THR A 94 2.00 -15.01 -2.65
CA THR A 94 3.29 -15.11 -1.96
C THR A 94 3.27 -16.22 -0.93
N GLY A 95 4.45 -16.59 -0.45
CA GLY A 95 4.56 -17.38 0.76
C GLY A 95 4.21 -16.58 2.02
N ILE A 96 3.97 -17.28 3.12
CA ILE A 96 3.60 -16.72 4.42
C ILE A 96 4.84 -16.13 5.11
N ARG A 97 5.09 -14.85 4.83
CA ARG A 97 6.15 -14.08 5.50
C ARG A 97 5.97 -12.58 5.25
N GLU A 98 5.30 -11.92 6.15
CA GLU A 98 4.88 -10.52 6.03
C GLU A 98 6.07 -9.56 5.88
N ALA A 99 7.14 -9.79 6.63
CA ALA A 99 8.37 -8.99 6.50
C ALA A 99 8.99 -9.09 5.09
N THR A 100 8.89 -10.26 4.44
CA THR A 100 9.36 -10.45 3.06
C THR A 100 8.42 -9.75 2.06
N ILE A 101 7.12 -9.84 2.26
CA ILE A 101 6.11 -9.14 1.44
C ILE A 101 6.39 -7.64 1.48
N LEU A 102 6.58 -7.07 2.67
CA LEU A 102 6.93 -5.66 2.82
C LEU A 102 8.23 -5.31 2.10
N GLY A 103 9.30 -6.07 2.36
CA GLY A 103 10.63 -5.81 1.76
C GLY A 103 10.61 -5.89 0.24
N GLN A 104 9.87 -6.85 -0.33
CA GLN A 104 9.63 -6.96 -1.76
C GLN A 104 8.92 -5.71 -2.30
N GLY A 105 7.89 -5.23 -1.61
CA GLY A 105 7.19 -4.00 -1.96
C GLY A 105 8.08 -2.77 -1.95
N ILE A 106 8.92 -2.62 -0.93
CA ILE A 106 9.89 -1.53 -0.85
C ILE A 106 10.83 -1.58 -2.07
N GLY A 107 11.41 -2.74 -2.37
CA GLY A 107 12.31 -2.92 -3.50
C GLY A 107 11.67 -2.59 -4.84
N MET A 108 10.45 -3.07 -5.10
CA MET A 108 9.70 -2.77 -6.32
C MET A 108 9.37 -1.28 -6.44
N ALA A 109 8.95 -0.64 -5.34
CA ALA A 109 8.63 0.79 -5.32
C ALA A 109 9.87 1.65 -5.61
N MET A 110 11.02 1.29 -5.05
CA MET A 110 12.29 1.96 -5.34
C MET A 110 12.72 1.83 -6.81
N ARG A 111 12.24 0.82 -7.52
CA ARG A 111 12.48 0.60 -8.95
C ARG A 111 11.42 1.23 -9.86
N GLY A 112 10.51 2.03 -9.33
CA GLY A 112 9.54 2.80 -10.10
C GLY A 112 8.17 2.15 -10.28
N LEU A 113 7.95 0.96 -9.74
CA LEU A 113 6.63 0.34 -9.72
C LEU A 113 5.73 1.01 -8.66
N ARG A 114 4.46 0.69 -8.70
CA ARG A 114 3.45 1.10 -7.70
C ARG A 114 2.84 -0.13 -7.03
N PRO A 115 3.62 -0.79 -6.16
CA PRO A 115 3.18 -2.02 -5.54
C PRO A 115 2.15 -1.77 -4.45
N ILE A 116 1.24 -2.72 -4.33
CA ILE A 116 0.33 -2.87 -3.20
C ILE A 116 0.74 -4.18 -2.51
N ALA A 117 1.40 -4.05 -1.36
CA ALA A 117 1.78 -5.19 -0.54
C ALA A 117 0.60 -5.55 0.38
N GLU A 118 0.03 -6.72 0.18
CA GLU A 118 -1.08 -7.18 0.99
C GLU A 118 -0.61 -8.01 2.17
N ILE A 119 -0.94 -7.55 3.37
CA ILE A 119 -0.82 -8.30 4.61
C ILE A 119 -2.19 -8.85 4.93
N GLN A 120 -2.31 -10.15 5.02
CA GLN A 120 -3.59 -10.86 5.03
C GLN A 120 -4.54 -10.38 6.15
N TYR A 121 -4.01 -10.13 7.36
CA TYR A 121 -4.76 -9.59 8.50
C TYR A 121 -3.96 -8.50 9.22
N LEU A 122 -4.68 -7.52 9.78
CA LEU A 122 -4.07 -6.40 10.49
C LEU A 122 -3.17 -6.84 11.68
N ASP A 123 -3.53 -7.91 12.36
CA ASP A 123 -2.72 -8.46 13.45
C ASP A 123 -1.30 -8.81 13.02
N TYR A 124 -1.11 -9.25 11.78
CA TYR A 124 0.18 -9.65 11.25
C TYR A 124 1.05 -8.48 10.79
N ILE A 125 0.51 -7.26 10.75
CA ILE A 125 1.29 -6.07 10.43
C ILE A 125 2.43 -5.82 11.43
N LEU A 126 2.31 -6.35 12.64
CA LEU A 126 3.35 -6.28 13.65
C LEU A 126 4.68 -6.90 13.17
N TYR A 127 4.61 -7.93 12.32
CA TYR A 127 5.80 -8.53 11.71
C TYR A 127 6.49 -7.62 10.69
N CYS A 128 5.81 -6.57 10.25
CA CYS A 128 6.33 -5.58 9.31
C CYS A 128 6.78 -4.30 9.99
N LEU A 129 6.47 -4.09 11.27
CA LEU A 129 6.59 -2.80 11.93
C LEU A 129 8.01 -2.23 11.86
N GLN A 130 9.02 -3.05 12.09
CA GLN A 130 10.42 -2.62 12.00
C GLN A 130 10.76 -2.14 10.58
N GLY A 131 10.46 -2.94 9.55
CA GLY A 131 10.72 -2.54 8.16
C GLY A 131 9.93 -1.31 7.72
N MET A 132 8.73 -1.12 8.27
CA MET A 132 7.93 0.08 8.02
C MET A 132 8.56 1.33 8.64
N SER A 133 9.02 1.24 9.89
CA SER A 133 9.59 2.37 10.62
C SER A 133 11.03 2.69 10.19
N ASP A 134 11.88 1.67 10.07
CA ASP A 134 13.30 1.86 9.87
C ASP A 134 13.69 1.98 8.40
N ASP A 135 13.01 1.24 7.51
CA ASP A 135 13.33 1.23 6.09
C ASP A 135 12.38 2.09 5.27
N LEU A 136 11.08 1.76 5.24
CA LEU A 136 10.11 2.42 4.37
C LEU A 136 9.95 3.91 4.71
N ALA A 137 9.71 4.23 5.98
CA ALA A 137 9.45 5.60 6.41
C ALA A 137 10.67 6.52 6.28
N THR A 138 11.87 5.96 6.31
CA THR A 138 13.10 6.76 6.37
C THR A 138 13.90 6.80 5.07
N VAL A 139 13.58 5.96 4.07
CA VAL A 139 14.38 5.85 2.84
C VAL A 139 14.56 7.20 2.15
N GLN A 140 13.52 7.98 2.02
CA GLN A 140 13.59 9.29 1.37
C GLN A 140 14.42 10.29 2.18
N TYR A 141 14.23 10.32 3.47
CA TYR A 141 14.99 11.17 4.37
C TYR A 141 16.48 10.81 4.39
N ARG A 142 16.79 9.52 4.62
CA ARG A 142 18.21 9.05 4.69
C ARG A 142 18.97 9.24 3.39
N THR A 143 18.30 9.26 2.26
CA THR A 143 18.92 9.44 0.94
C THR A 143 18.85 10.87 0.42
N LYS A 144 18.42 11.83 1.27
CA LYS A 144 18.23 13.24 0.89
C LYS A 144 17.37 13.39 -0.38
N GLY A 145 16.28 12.62 -0.46
CA GLY A 145 15.38 12.59 -1.61
C GLY A 145 15.88 11.80 -2.82
N GLY A 146 17.07 11.19 -2.74
CA GLY A 146 17.65 10.42 -3.85
C GLY A 146 16.91 9.12 -4.16
N GLN A 147 16.21 8.56 -3.18
CA GLN A 147 15.38 7.36 -3.34
C GLN A 147 13.99 7.59 -2.76
N LYS A 148 13.00 6.99 -3.40
CA LYS A 148 11.60 6.99 -2.97
C LYS A 148 11.05 5.57 -3.07
N ALA A 149 10.16 5.22 -2.14
CA ALA A 149 9.47 3.93 -2.16
C ALA A 149 7.95 4.14 -2.01
N PRO A 150 7.27 4.61 -3.06
CA PRO A 150 5.82 4.81 -3.05
C PRO A 150 5.10 3.45 -3.06
N LEU A 151 4.84 2.95 -1.87
CA LEU A 151 4.25 1.65 -1.57
C LEU A 151 2.92 1.84 -0.86
N ILE A 152 1.93 1.06 -1.25
CA ILE A 152 0.69 0.90 -0.49
C ILE A 152 0.78 -0.41 0.27
N ILE A 153 0.58 -0.36 1.59
CA ILE A 153 0.40 -1.54 2.43
C ILE A 153 -1.10 -1.67 2.67
N ARG A 154 -1.67 -2.75 2.15
CA ARG A 154 -3.07 -3.06 2.34
C ARG A 154 -3.21 -4.17 3.36
N THR A 155 -4.09 -3.97 4.32
CA THR A 155 -4.50 -5.04 5.23
C THR A 155 -5.97 -4.86 5.55
N ARG A 156 -6.60 -5.91 6.03
CA ARG A 156 -7.99 -5.85 6.44
C ARG A 156 -8.10 -5.92 7.96
N GLY A 157 -8.93 -5.04 8.51
CA GLY A 157 -9.40 -5.16 9.87
C GLY A 157 -10.40 -6.32 9.96
N HIS A 158 -10.36 -7.02 11.05
CA HIS A 158 -11.29 -8.09 11.32
C HIS A 158 -12.14 -7.70 12.52
N ARG A 159 -13.40 -7.96 12.48
CA ARG A 159 -14.37 -7.53 13.49
C ARG A 159 -15.05 -8.67 14.24
N LEU A 160 -14.54 -9.88 14.14
CA LEU A 160 -15.18 -11.03 14.74
C LEU A 160 -14.90 -11.11 16.23
N GLU A 161 -15.96 -11.23 16.98
CA GLU A 161 -15.92 -11.32 18.41
C GLU A 161 -15.30 -12.65 18.87
N GLY A 162 -14.45 -12.57 19.89
CA GLY A 162 -13.92 -13.72 20.58
C GLY A 162 -12.88 -14.55 19.81
N ILE A 163 -12.45 -14.12 18.64
CA ILE A 163 -11.43 -14.81 17.87
C ILE A 163 -10.12 -14.04 17.96
N TRP A 164 -9.03 -14.75 18.22
CA TRP A 164 -7.72 -14.16 18.41
C TRP A 164 -7.11 -13.48 17.16
N HIS A 165 -7.64 -13.74 15.98
CA HIS A 165 -7.34 -12.98 14.74
C HIS A 165 -8.07 -11.65 14.63
N SER A 166 -8.87 -11.30 15.59
CA SER A 166 -9.78 -10.15 15.53
C SER A 166 -9.39 -9.01 16.44
N GLY A 167 -8.14 -8.96 16.90
CA GLY A 167 -7.62 -7.90 17.75
C GLY A 167 -7.56 -6.52 17.07
N SER A 168 -7.87 -6.48 15.82
CA SER A 168 -7.89 -5.27 15.00
C SER A 168 -9.31 -4.65 14.94
#